data_fc212f3570346bfd34d4f128eaff0832
#
_entry.id   fc212f3570346bfd34d4f128eaff0832
#
_cell.length_a   1.000
_cell.length_b   1.000
_cell.length_c   1.000
_cell.angle_alpha   90.00
_cell.angle_beta   90.00
_cell.angle_gamma   90.00
#
_symmetry.space_group_name_H-M   'P 1'
#
loop_
_entity.id
_entity.type
_entity.pdbx_description
1 polymer ?
#
loop_
_entity_poly.entity_id
_entity_poly.type
_entity_poly.pdbx_seq_one_letter_code
_entity_poly.pdbx_strand_id
1 'polypeptide(L)'
;MTGWWASITLSSGDPMARPEAKATQMVDDAKVRVTRFDFAPGAETGWHTHGMDYVITPVTDCEMLLEEPGGATRRVTIPAGESYRRDAGVEHNVINDGDAPMSFVEVELK
;
A
#
# COMPACT_ATOMS: atom_id res chain seq x y z
N MET A 1 -0.89 14.43 1.10
CA MET A 1 -0.73 13.82 1.28
C MET A 1 -0.61 13.16 1.90
N THR A 2 -0.50 12.73 2.04
CA THR A 2 -0.45 12.40 2.84
C THR A 2 0.58 12.05 3.47
N GLY A 3 0.62 12.22 4.51
CA GLY A 3 1.78 12.22 5.27
C GLY A 3 2.58 10.96 5.30
N TRP A 4 1.97 9.86 5.32
CA TRP A 4 2.72 8.61 5.38
C TRP A 4 3.55 8.37 4.12
N TRP A 5 3.10 8.93 3.03
CA TRP A 5 3.83 8.81 1.79
C TRP A 5 5.14 9.55 1.85
N ALA A 6 5.17 10.66 2.55
CA ALA A 6 6.37 11.46 2.64
C ALA A 6 7.45 10.85 3.53
N SER A 7 7.10 9.87 4.33
CA SER A 7 8.10 9.24 5.19
C SER A 7 8.97 8.23 4.47
N ILE A 8 8.67 7.97 3.20
CA ILE A 8 9.47 7.04 2.45
C ILE A 8 10.62 7.76 1.85
N THR A 9 11.70 7.85 2.66
CA THR A 9 12.68 8.60 2.12
C THR A 9 13.88 7.90 1.94
N LEU A 10 14.14 7.09 2.36
CA LEU A 10 15.27 6.59 2.46
C LEU A 10 15.97 5.98 1.70
N SER A 11 16.71 5.61 1.75
CA SER A 11 17.48 4.65 1.12
C SER A 11 17.58 4.74 -0.36
N SER A 12 17.28 5.86 -0.94
CA SER A 12 17.32 5.97 -2.36
C SER A 12 18.71 5.71 -2.94
N GLY A 13 19.76 5.87 -2.18
CA GLY A 13 21.10 5.56 -2.62
C GLY A 13 21.56 4.16 -2.25
N ASP A 14 20.75 3.39 -1.58
CA ASP A 14 21.11 2.05 -1.15
C ASP A 14 20.79 1.05 -2.24
N PRO A 15 21.77 0.31 -2.81
CA PRO A 15 21.46 -0.67 -3.85
C PRO A 15 20.57 -1.82 -3.38
N MET A 16 20.42 -1.99 -2.06
CA MET A 16 19.54 -3.00 -1.51
C MET A 16 18.15 -2.46 -1.20
N ALA A 17 17.92 -1.18 -1.42
CA ALA A 17 16.61 -0.60 -1.16
C ALA A 17 15.58 -1.12 -2.14
N ARG A 18 14.37 -1.33 -1.65
CA ARG A 18 13.24 -1.67 -2.53
C ARG A 18 12.82 -0.45 -3.34
N PRO A 19 12.34 -0.65 -4.57
CA PRO A 19 11.72 0.44 -5.31
C PRO A 19 10.50 0.98 -4.55
N GLU A 20 10.17 2.23 -4.82
CA GLU A 20 9.00 2.84 -4.22
C GLU A 20 7.78 2.57 -5.08
N ALA A 21 6.67 2.19 -4.47
CA ALA A 21 5.39 2.08 -5.17
C ALA A 21 4.95 3.47 -5.63
N LYS A 22 4.24 3.53 -6.76
CA LYS A 22 3.75 4.79 -7.27
C LYS A 22 2.34 5.02 -6.77
N ALA A 23 2.11 6.15 -6.09
CA ALA A 23 0.79 6.55 -5.63
C ALA A 23 0.22 7.61 -6.58
N THR A 24 -1.02 7.41 -7.02
CA THR A 24 -1.74 8.36 -7.85
C THR A 24 -3.04 8.70 -7.15
N GLN A 25 -3.17 9.95 -6.66
CA GLN A 25 -4.40 10.38 -6.03
C GLN A 25 -5.45 10.66 -7.09
N MET A 26 -6.60 10.04 -6.97
CA MET A 26 -7.67 10.11 -7.97
C MET A 26 -8.84 10.94 -7.50
N VAL A 27 -9.20 10.86 -6.23
CA VAL A 27 -10.29 11.63 -5.63
C VAL A 27 -9.85 12.07 -4.24
N ASP A 28 -10.18 13.30 -3.89
CA ASP A 28 -10.00 13.76 -2.51
C ASP A 28 -11.05 14.84 -2.24
N ASP A 29 -12.10 14.44 -1.55
CA ASP A 29 -13.21 15.34 -1.22
C ASP A 29 -13.57 15.21 0.27
N ALA A 30 -14.70 15.73 0.66
CA ALA A 30 -15.10 15.74 2.06
C ALA A 30 -15.41 14.35 2.62
N LYS A 31 -15.65 13.37 1.76
CA LYS A 31 -16.10 12.04 2.19
C LYS A 31 -15.11 10.94 1.98
N VAL A 32 -14.30 11.01 0.93
CA VAL A 32 -13.36 9.94 0.58
C VAL A 32 -12.07 10.51 0.03
N ARG A 33 -11.00 9.73 0.17
CA ARG A 33 -9.77 9.92 -0.60
C ARG A 33 -9.48 8.61 -1.30
N VAL A 34 -9.33 8.67 -2.63
CA VAL A 34 -9.09 7.49 -3.46
C VAL A 34 -7.71 7.61 -4.07
N THR A 35 -6.89 6.60 -3.84
CA THR A 35 -5.51 6.56 -4.33
C THR A 35 -5.26 5.22 -5.01
N ARG A 36 -4.71 5.26 -6.22
CA ARG A 36 -4.24 4.06 -6.89
C ARG A 36 -2.77 3.86 -6.59
N PHE A 37 -2.40 2.62 -6.25
CA PHE A 37 -1.01 2.25 -6.02
C PHE A 37 -0.57 1.25 -7.08
N ASP A 38 0.56 1.52 -7.71
CA ASP A 38 1.16 0.65 -8.70
C ASP A 38 2.54 0.23 -8.20
N PHE A 39 2.80 -1.08 -8.18
CA PHE A 39 4.02 -1.66 -7.63
C PHE A 39 4.73 -2.49 -8.68
N ALA A 40 5.96 -2.16 -8.99
CA ALA A 40 6.84 -3.10 -9.67
C ALA A 40 7.14 -4.27 -8.73
N PRO A 41 7.59 -5.42 -9.23
CA PRO A 41 8.00 -6.51 -8.34
C PRO A 41 9.02 -6.02 -7.31
N GLY A 42 8.79 -6.35 -6.05
CA GLY A 42 9.66 -5.91 -4.95
C GLY A 42 9.43 -4.50 -4.45
N ALA A 43 8.57 -3.72 -5.09
CA ALA A 43 8.30 -2.36 -4.64
C ALA A 43 7.51 -2.34 -3.33
N GLU A 44 7.63 -1.23 -2.59
CA GLU A 44 7.00 -1.10 -1.28
C GLU A 44 6.35 0.27 -1.12
N THR A 45 5.35 0.34 -0.24
CA THR A 45 4.80 1.62 0.15
C THR A 45 5.70 2.37 1.12
N GLY A 46 6.45 1.67 1.94
CA GLY A 46 7.09 2.18 3.14
C GLY A 46 6.16 2.08 4.35
N TRP A 47 6.72 2.22 5.53
CA TRP A 47 5.95 2.16 6.77
C TRP A 47 4.99 3.32 6.86
N HIS A 48 3.75 3.03 7.21
CA HIS A 48 2.72 4.06 7.39
C HIS A 48 1.64 3.56 8.35
N THR A 49 0.91 4.53 8.93
CA THR A 49 -0.22 4.25 9.78
C THR A 49 -1.46 4.83 9.13
N HIS A 50 -2.51 4.03 9.01
CA HIS A 50 -3.77 4.49 8.44
C HIS A 50 -4.57 5.28 9.46
N GLY A 51 -4.88 6.53 9.13
CA GLY A 51 -5.68 7.39 10.01
C GLY A 51 -7.18 7.28 9.79
N MET A 52 -7.61 6.52 8.80
CA MET A 52 -9.02 6.36 8.43
C MET A 52 -9.29 4.90 8.13
N ASP A 53 -10.56 4.49 8.28
CA ASP A 53 -11.00 3.20 7.76
C ASP A 53 -10.84 3.23 6.25
N TYR A 54 -10.55 2.09 5.66
CA TYR A 54 -10.28 2.06 4.22
C TYR A 54 -10.69 0.75 3.58
N VAL A 55 -10.95 0.81 2.29
CA VAL A 55 -11.30 -0.34 1.45
C VAL A 55 -10.21 -0.47 0.39
N ILE A 56 -9.72 -1.68 0.22
CA ILE A 56 -8.75 -2.00 -0.84
C ILE A 56 -9.45 -2.82 -1.90
N THR A 57 -9.30 -2.42 -3.16
CA THR A 57 -9.78 -3.19 -4.30
C THR A 57 -8.61 -3.46 -5.24
N PRO A 58 -8.13 -4.70 -5.32
CA PRO A 58 -7.09 -5.05 -6.27
C PRO A 58 -7.56 -4.86 -7.72
N VAL A 59 -6.71 -4.24 -8.53
CA VAL A 59 -6.92 -4.11 -9.97
C VAL A 59 -6.33 -5.33 -10.67
N THR A 60 -5.21 -5.82 -10.15
CA THR A 60 -4.59 -7.08 -10.57
C THR A 60 -4.66 -8.05 -9.41
N ASP A 61 -4.31 -9.30 -9.63
CA ASP A 61 -4.00 -10.18 -8.50
C ASP A 61 -2.85 -9.55 -7.73
N CYS A 62 -2.93 -9.57 -6.40
CA CYS A 62 -1.92 -8.97 -5.55
C CYS A 62 -1.31 -10.02 -4.64
N GLU A 63 0.00 -10.23 -4.74
CA GLU A 63 0.74 -11.06 -3.82
C GLU A 63 1.55 -10.13 -2.94
N MET A 64 1.12 -9.97 -1.70
CA MET A 64 1.70 -8.97 -0.80
C MET A 64 2.43 -9.62 0.36
N LEU A 65 3.54 -9.03 0.73
CA LEU A 65 4.17 -9.26 2.02
C LEU A 65 3.86 -8.03 2.86
N LEU A 66 3.22 -8.22 3.99
CA LEU A 66 2.93 -7.15 4.92
C LEU A 66 3.91 -7.25 6.09
N GLU A 67 4.67 -6.19 6.29
CA GLU A 67 5.48 -6.06 7.51
C GLU A 67 4.64 -5.33 8.53
N GLU A 68 4.59 -5.86 9.74
CA GLU A 68 3.73 -5.37 10.81
C GLU A 68 4.56 -5.04 12.06
N PRO A 69 4.03 -4.29 13.02
CA PRO A 69 4.78 -3.93 14.22
C PRO A 69 5.36 -5.13 14.94
N GLY A 70 6.53 -4.95 15.53
CA GLY A 70 7.20 -6.02 16.28
C GLY A 70 7.97 -6.99 15.41
N GLY A 71 8.19 -6.66 14.14
CA GLY A 71 8.94 -7.53 13.24
C GLY A 71 8.12 -8.67 12.64
N ALA A 72 6.82 -8.68 12.85
CA ALA A 72 5.95 -9.69 12.27
C ALA A 72 5.79 -9.47 10.77
N THR A 73 5.62 -10.55 10.02
CA THR A 73 5.34 -10.47 8.59
C THR A 73 4.19 -11.41 8.26
N ARG A 74 3.46 -11.08 7.21
CA ARG A 74 2.32 -11.90 6.80
C ARG A 74 2.20 -11.82 5.28
N ARG A 75 2.05 -12.98 4.63
CA ARG A 75 1.80 -13.04 3.19
C ARG A 75 0.33 -13.13 2.93
N VAL A 76 -0.14 -12.33 1.98
CA VAL A 76 -1.56 -12.28 1.62
C VAL A 76 -1.67 -12.26 0.11
N THR A 77 -2.53 -13.11 -0.44
CA THR A 77 -2.83 -13.10 -1.87
C THR A 77 -4.29 -12.74 -2.04
N ILE A 78 -4.55 -11.67 -2.78
CA ILE A 78 -5.91 -11.17 -3.01
C ILE A 78 -6.15 -11.15 -4.52
N PRO A 79 -7.14 -11.87 -5.03
CA PRO A 79 -7.46 -11.84 -6.45
C PRO A 79 -7.97 -10.49 -6.92
N ALA A 80 -7.74 -10.18 -8.20
CA ALA A 80 -8.27 -8.97 -8.81
C ALA A 80 -9.77 -8.85 -8.58
N GLY A 81 -10.22 -7.68 -8.19
CA GLY A 81 -11.64 -7.38 -7.98
C GLY A 81 -12.19 -7.78 -6.62
N GLU A 82 -11.41 -8.45 -5.78
CA GLU A 82 -11.90 -8.85 -4.45
C GLU A 82 -11.55 -7.77 -3.43
N SER A 83 -12.54 -6.98 -3.05
CA SER A 83 -12.32 -5.90 -2.09
C SER A 83 -12.33 -6.42 -0.65
N TYR A 84 -11.58 -5.74 0.20
CA TYR A 84 -11.64 -5.96 1.64
C TYR A 84 -11.52 -4.63 2.38
N ARG A 85 -11.94 -4.61 3.63
CA ARG A 85 -11.94 -3.41 4.46
C ARG A 85 -11.06 -3.60 5.67
N ARG A 86 -10.37 -2.55 6.08
CA ARG A 86 -9.61 -2.51 7.33
C ARG A 86 -9.93 -1.23 8.11
N ASP A 87 -9.72 -1.27 9.40
CA ASP A 87 -10.00 -0.15 10.28
C ASP A 87 -8.82 0.81 10.37
N ALA A 88 -9.10 2.04 10.74
CA ALA A 88 -8.08 3.01 11.11
C ALA A 88 -7.18 2.43 12.21
N GLY A 89 -5.95 2.85 12.21
CA GLY A 89 -4.96 2.40 13.19
C GLY A 89 -4.03 1.30 12.69
N VAL A 90 -4.31 0.70 11.54
CA VAL A 90 -3.40 -0.29 10.96
C VAL A 90 -2.07 0.37 10.64
N GLU A 91 -0.99 -0.23 11.11
CA GLU A 91 0.37 0.21 10.80
C GLU A 91 1.10 -0.91 10.11
N HIS A 92 1.69 -0.64 8.96
CA HIS A 92 2.38 -1.66 8.18
C HIS A 92 3.23 -1.06 7.06
N ASN A 93 3.99 -1.95 6.40
CA ASN A 93 4.64 -1.69 5.14
C ASN A 93 4.11 -2.74 4.15
N VAL A 94 3.65 -2.32 2.99
CA VAL A 94 3.10 -3.22 1.95
C VAL A 94 4.13 -3.39 0.85
N ILE A 95 4.48 -4.64 0.56
CA ILE A 95 5.50 -5.00 -0.43
C ILE A 95 4.88 -5.91 -1.49
N ASN A 96 5.20 -5.67 -2.75
CA ASN A 96 4.84 -6.61 -3.81
C ASN A 96 5.80 -7.80 -3.74
N ASP A 97 5.30 -8.93 -3.29
CA ASP A 97 6.10 -10.14 -3.08
C ASP A 97 6.05 -11.10 -4.27
N GLY A 98 5.38 -10.72 -5.34
CA GLY A 98 5.26 -11.55 -6.54
C GLY A 98 6.27 -11.17 -7.62
N ASP A 99 6.19 -11.88 -8.74
CA ASP A 99 7.09 -11.69 -9.88
C ASP A 99 6.53 -10.73 -10.91
N ALA A 100 5.27 -10.32 -10.77
CA ALA A 100 4.59 -9.47 -11.72
C ALA A 100 4.25 -8.13 -11.08
N PRO A 101 4.09 -7.06 -11.87
CA PRO A 101 3.55 -5.82 -11.34
C PRO A 101 2.17 -6.04 -10.71
N MET A 102 1.86 -5.31 -9.66
CA MET A 102 0.53 -5.33 -9.08
C MET A 102 0.00 -3.93 -8.88
N SER A 103 -1.32 -3.81 -8.85
CA SER A 103 -1.99 -2.54 -8.61
C SER A 103 -3.23 -2.75 -7.78
N PHE A 104 -3.52 -1.79 -6.90
CA PHE A 104 -4.81 -1.76 -6.21
C PHE A 104 -5.25 -0.32 -5.99
N VAL A 105 -6.53 -0.16 -5.71
CA VAL A 105 -7.12 1.13 -5.38
C VAL A 105 -7.49 1.12 -3.91
N GLU A 106 -7.09 2.17 -3.20
CA GLU A 106 -7.41 2.35 -1.79
C GLU A 106 -8.42 3.48 -1.67
N VAL A 107 -9.55 3.20 -1.01
CA VAL A 107 -10.57 4.20 -0.70
C VAL A 107 -10.53 4.43 0.80
N GLU A 108 -10.10 5.62 1.21
CA GLU A 108 -10.11 6.02 2.61
C GLU A 108 -11.43 6.72 2.91
N LEU A 109 -12.08 6.32 4.00
CA LEU A 109 -13.40 6.84 4.39
C LEU A 109 -13.20 7.94 5.42
N LYS A 110 -13.58 9.15 5.07
CA LYS A 110 -13.41 10.31 5.95
C LYS A 110 -14.54 10.48 6.93
#